data_a7d4f256c231dbd5c7402120298ab228
#
_entry.id   a7d4f256c231dbd5c7402120298ab228
#
_cell.length_a   1.000
_cell.length_b   1.000
_cell.length_c   1.000
_cell.angle_alpha   90.00
_cell.angle_beta   90.00
_cell.angle_gamma   90.00
#
_symmetry.space_group_name_H-M   'P 1'
#
loop_
_entity.id
_entity.type
_entity.pdbx_description
1 polymer ?
#
loop_
_entity_poly.entity_id
_entity_poly.type
_entity_poly.pdbx_seq_one_letter_code
_entity_poly.pdbx_strand_id
1 'polypeptide(L)'
;LHITDFKITVGHAGVLACILKDYTENEEQAAYLNELLVERNFVGFEEAVSEFGLPITKENALIAFINEALNCTNLKQIEQFIRNNDDLKYLQHLLKVLEQTGYMQYMTIDFTLASHMSYYTGMLFEVFASGTGFSIGNGGRYDGLLDYFGHDEGATGFSLRIDRLLEIMTFEQEATVETAILFDEAHYEEALQLAKQCRDAGENVTLQLIYELPNKDAFIAHFGKVIELVSKEEASI
;
A
#
# COMPACT_ATOMS: atom_id res chain seq x y z
N LEU A 1 11.28 -5.25 -7.58
CA LEU A 1 10.29 -4.24 -7.90
C LEU A 1 11.02 -2.94 -8.20
N HIS A 2 11.08 -2.48 -9.44
CA HIS A 2 11.78 -1.25 -9.81
C HIS A 2 10.79 -0.08 -9.94
N ILE A 3 10.02 0.19 -8.87
CA ILE A 3 9.19 1.39 -8.81
C ILE A 3 10.07 2.51 -8.26
N THR A 4 10.47 3.43 -9.12
CA THR A 4 11.36 4.56 -8.79
C THR A 4 10.63 5.89 -8.65
N ASP A 5 9.46 6.02 -9.27
CA ASP A 5 8.64 7.23 -9.23
C ASP A 5 7.46 7.03 -8.29
N PHE A 6 7.69 7.33 -7.02
CA PHE A 6 6.69 7.25 -5.95
C PHE A 6 6.83 8.40 -4.96
N LYS A 7 5.75 8.68 -4.23
CA LYS A 7 5.69 9.62 -3.11
C LYS A 7 4.98 8.98 -1.92
N ILE A 8 5.43 9.35 -0.74
CA ILE A 8 4.83 8.95 0.53
C ILE A 8 4.24 10.20 1.16
N THR A 9 2.92 10.23 1.26
CA THR A 9 2.21 11.30 1.97
C THR A 9 2.10 10.92 3.43
N VAL A 10 2.57 11.80 4.32
CA VAL A 10 2.64 11.57 5.77
C VAL A 10 1.73 12.55 6.49
N GLY A 11 0.88 12.04 7.35
CA GLY A 11 0.05 12.79 8.27
C GLY A 11 0.24 12.32 9.72
N HIS A 12 -0.58 12.84 10.64
CA HIS A 12 -0.56 12.44 12.04
C HIS A 12 -1.97 12.45 12.63
N ALA A 13 -2.49 11.27 12.97
CA ALA A 13 -3.84 11.11 13.47
C ALA A 13 -4.09 11.90 14.77
N GLY A 14 -3.16 11.84 15.73
CA GLY A 14 -3.27 12.56 16.98
C GLY A 14 -3.28 14.09 16.81
N VAL A 15 -2.47 14.63 15.88
CA VAL A 15 -2.47 16.05 15.55
C VAL A 15 -3.80 16.49 14.96
N LEU A 16 -4.30 15.75 13.99
CA LEU A 16 -5.60 16.05 13.36
C LEU A 16 -6.74 15.96 14.39
N ALA A 17 -6.80 14.89 15.16
CA ALA A 17 -7.83 14.71 16.20
C ALA A 17 -7.81 15.83 17.25
N CYS A 18 -6.62 16.27 17.66
CA CYS A 18 -6.46 17.39 18.60
C CYS A 18 -7.02 18.69 18.00
N ILE A 19 -6.71 19.00 16.75
CA ILE A 19 -7.21 20.21 16.08
C ILE A 19 -8.74 20.14 15.96
N LEU A 20 -9.29 19.05 15.44
CA LEU A 20 -10.74 18.93 15.30
C LEU A 20 -11.44 19.06 16.65
N LYS A 21 -10.94 18.43 17.71
CA LYS A 21 -11.49 18.52 19.06
C LYS A 21 -11.43 19.94 19.65
N ASP A 22 -10.33 20.67 19.45
CA ASP A 22 -10.14 22.00 20.02
C ASP A 22 -11.05 23.07 19.37
N TYR A 23 -11.35 22.88 18.08
CA TYR A 23 -12.09 23.87 17.30
C TYR A 23 -13.57 23.52 17.05
N THR A 24 -14.04 22.32 17.42
CA THR A 24 -15.47 21.97 17.44
C THR A 24 -16.08 22.12 18.85
N GLU A 25 -17.39 21.93 18.98
CA GLU A 25 -18.09 22.02 20.27
C GLU A 25 -18.35 20.64 20.90
N ASN A 26 -18.34 19.58 20.10
CA ASN A 26 -18.59 18.22 20.56
C ASN A 26 -17.91 17.17 19.66
N GLU A 27 -17.91 15.91 20.14
CA GLU A 27 -17.27 14.80 19.44
C GLU A 27 -17.96 14.43 18.12
N GLU A 28 -19.28 14.66 17.98
CA GLU A 28 -20.03 14.36 16.76
C GLU A 28 -19.57 15.26 15.61
N GLN A 29 -19.41 16.56 15.88
CA GLN A 29 -18.87 17.51 14.90
C GLN A 29 -17.44 17.15 14.50
N ALA A 30 -16.57 16.80 15.45
CA ALA A 30 -15.21 16.41 15.17
C ALA A 30 -15.15 15.12 14.32
N ALA A 31 -15.98 14.13 14.65
CA ALA A 31 -16.08 12.88 13.91
C ALA A 31 -16.57 13.11 12.46
N TYR A 32 -17.62 13.94 12.29
CA TYR A 32 -18.15 14.26 10.97
C TYR A 32 -17.13 14.99 10.10
N LEU A 33 -16.40 15.95 10.64
CA LEU A 33 -15.31 16.61 9.90
C LEU A 33 -14.20 15.63 9.53
N ASN A 34 -13.87 14.69 10.42
CA ASN A 34 -12.88 13.66 10.10
C ASN A 34 -13.35 12.75 8.96
N GLU A 35 -14.64 12.35 8.92
CA GLU A 35 -15.20 11.56 7.81
C GLU A 35 -15.07 12.30 6.47
N LEU A 36 -15.40 13.59 6.44
CA LEU A 36 -15.26 14.42 5.25
C LEU A 36 -13.79 14.49 4.77
N LEU A 37 -12.83 14.53 5.69
CA LEU A 37 -11.41 14.48 5.33
C LEU A 37 -10.98 13.10 4.81
N VAL A 38 -11.51 12.02 5.37
CA VAL A 38 -11.29 10.65 4.87
C VAL A 38 -11.78 10.52 3.42
N GLU A 39 -12.93 11.13 3.11
CA GLU A 39 -13.50 11.17 1.76
C GLU A 39 -12.84 12.20 0.83
N ARG A 40 -11.87 12.98 1.33
CA ARG A 40 -11.28 14.12 0.62
C ARG A 40 -12.31 15.16 0.17
N ASN A 41 -13.42 15.28 0.87
CA ASN A 41 -14.50 16.21 0.61
C ASN A 41 -14.27 17.56 1.33
N PHE A 42 -13.35 18.36 0.81
CA PHE A 42 -12.98 19.64 1.40
C PHE A 42 -14.09 20.69 1.30
N VAL A 43 -14.90 20.65 0.24
CA VAL A 43 -16.04 21.53 0.08
C VAL A 43 -17.08 21.22 1.15
N GLY A 44 -17.44 19.95 1.34
CA GLY A 44 -18.34 19.53 2.41
C GLY A 44 -17.82 19.86 3.81
N PHE A 45 -16.49 19.85 4.00
CA PHE A 45 -15.87 20.28 5.25
C PHE A 45 -16.14 21.76 5.55
N GLU A 46 -15.92 22.67 4.57
CA GLU A 46 -16.18 24.09 4.72
C GLU A 46 -17.66 24.39 4.95
N GLU A 47 -18.55 23.71 4.21
CA GLU A 47 -19.99 23.81 4.40
C GLU A 47 -20.43 23.37 5.79
N ALA A 48 -19.95 22.21 6.26
CA ALA A 48 -20.26 21.70 7.60
C ALA A 48 -19.79 22.65 8.71
N VAL A 49 -18.57 23.18 8.59
CA VAL A 49 -18.02 24.16 9.55
C VAL A 49 -18.91 25.39 9.63
N SER A 50 -19.41 25.89 8.50
CA SER A 50 -20.30 27.05 8.45
C SER A 50 -21.69 26.75 9.06
N GLU A 51 -22.20 25.52 8.90
CA GLU A 51 -23.50 25.08 9.41
C GLU A 51 -23.49 24.78 10.91
N PHE A 52 -22.33 24.47 11.51
CA PHE A 52 -22.23 24.14 12.93
C PHE A 52 -22.56 25.31 13.89
N GLY A 53 -22.56 26.53 13.39
CA GLY A 53 -22.81 27.72 14.20
C GLY A 53 -21.74 27.97 15.27
N LEU A 54 -20.50 27.61 14.96
CA LEU A 54 -19.35 27.79 15.85
C LEU A 54 -19.08 29.28 16.10
N PRO A 55 -18.41 29.62 17.22
CA PRO A 55 -17.82 30.94 17.37
C PRO A 55 -16.95 31.28 16.16
N ILE A 56 -17.08 32.48 15.63
CA ILE A 56 -16.39 32.93 14.42
C ILE A 56 -14.86 32.68 14.44
N THR A 57 -14.26 32.71 15.64
CA THR A 57 -12.83 32.44 15.83
C THR A 57 -12.49 30.99 15.58
N LYS A 58 -13.36 30.05 15.96
CA LYS A 58 -13.19 28.60 15.74
C LYS A 58 -13.46 28.24 14.29
N GLU A 59 -14.54 28.78 13.71
CA GLU A 59 -14.87 28.63 12.28
C GLU A 59 -13.70 29.06 11.40
N ASN A 60 -13.21 30.31 11.58
CA ASN A 60 -12.07 30.83 10.84
C ASN A 60 -10.82 29.99 11.04
N ALA A 61 -10.59 29.42 12.23
CA ALA A 61 -9.42 28.59 12.50
C ALA A 61 -9.50 27.26 11.74
N LEU A 62 -10.65 26.60 11.67
CA LEU A 62 -10.83 25.36 10.91
C LEU A 62 -10.65 25.58 9.41
N ILE A 63 -11.22 26.65 8.86
CA ILE A 63 -11.04 27.01 7.44
C ILE A 63 -9.57 27.34 7.14
N ALA A 64 -8.93 28.14 8.00
CA ALA A 64 -7.50 28.44 7.85
C ALA A 64 -6.63 27.18 7.96
N PHE A 65 -6.97 26.26 8.88
CA PHE A 65 -6.25 24.99 9.00
C PHE A 65 -6.30 24.17 7.72
N ILE A 66 -7.46 23.97 7.12
CA ILE A 66 -7.58 23.22 5.85
C ILE A 66 -6.74 23.86 4.75
N ASN A 67 -6.81 25.17 4.59
CA ASN A 67 -6.04 25.88 3.57
C ASN A 67 -4.52 25.75 3.78
N GLU A 68 -4.05 25.83 5.02
CA GLU A 68 -2.64 25.66 5.36
C GLU A 68 -2.19 24.20 5.24
N ALA A 69 -3.04 23.24 5.65
CA ALA A 69 -2.74 21.81 5.64
C ALA A 69 -2.60 21.28 4.20
N LEU A 70 -3.45 21.72 3.28
CA LEU A 70 -3.40 21.35 1.86
C LEU A 70 -2.15 21.89 1.15
N ASN A 71 -1.57 22.98 1.64
CA ASN A 71 -0.38 23.63 1.08
C ASN A 71 0.85 23.54 1.98
N CYS A 72 0.85 22.58 2.92
CA CYS A 72 1.87 22.49 3.95
C CYS A 72 3.23 22.11 3.36
N THR A 73 4.19 23.02 3.46
CA THR A 73 5.60 22.80 3.08
C THR A 73 6.52 22.61 4.28
N ASN A 74 6.07 23.03 5.47
CA ASN A 74 6.80 22.85 6.72
C ASN A 74 5.85 22.84 7.92
N LEU A 75 6.28 22.20 9.01
CA LEU A 75 5.46 22.02 10.20
C LEU A 75 5.05 23.32 10.91
N LYS A 76 5.81 24.39 10.75
CA LYS A 76 5.51 25.68 11.40
C LYS A 76 4.17 26.28 10.99
N GLN A 77 3.70 25.96 9.77
CA GLN A 77 2.39 26.39 9.29
C GLN A 77 1.25 25.83 10.14
N ILE A 78 1.44 24.61 10.68
CA ILE A 78 0.43 23.89 11.48
C ILE A 78 0.57 24.16 12.98
N GLU A 79 1.75 24.55 13.47
CA GLU A 79 2.01 24.83 14.89
C GLU A 79 0.99 25.80 15.51
N GLN A 80 0.52 26.80 14.76
CA GLN A 80 -0.43 27.80 15.24
C GLN A 80 -1.81 27.23 15.60
N PHE A 81 -2.16 26.06 15.07
CA PHE A 81 -3.45 25.39 15.31
C PHE A 81 -3.40 24.41 16.48
N ILE A 82 -2.21 24.08 17.00
CA ILE A 82 -2.00 23.02 17.97
C ILE A 82 -1.64 23.62 19.34
N ARG A 83 -2.45 23.28 20.36
CA ARG A 83 -2.20 23.71 21.73
C ARG A 83 -1.26 22.79 22.49
N ASN A 84 -1.33 21.49 22.24
CA ASN A 84 -0.42 20.49 22.82
C ASN A 84 0.54 19.98 21.77
N ASN A 85 1.83 19.96 22.08
CA ASN A 85 2.89 19.96 21.09
C ASN A 85 3.73 18.67 21.05
N ASP A 86 3.35 17.61 21.79
CA ASP A 86 4.19 16.42 21.91
C ASP A 86 4.16 15.57 20.63
N ASP A 87 2.98 15.41 20.03
CA ASP A 87 2.82 14.72 18.74
C ASP A 87 3.56 15.45 17.62
N LEU A 88 3.52 16.78 17.63
CA LEU A 88 4.24 17.58 16.65
C LEU A 88 5.76 17.48 16.83
N LYS A 89 6.26 17.47 18.07
CA LYS A 89 7.68 17.25 18.37
C LYS A 89 8.16 15.88 17.89
N TYR A 90 7.34 14.84 18.10
CA TYR A 90 7.63 13.51 17.58
C TYR A 90 7.73 13.51 16.05
N LEU A 91 6.77 14.14 15.37
CA LEU A 91 6.79 14.26 13.91
C LEU A 91 7.99 15.07 13.42
N GLN A 92 8.34 16.18 14.10
CA GLN A 92 9.57 16.96 13.80
C GLN A 92 10.83 16.11 13.89
N HIS A 93 10.93 15.27 14.95
CA HIS A 93 12.06 14.37 15.12
C HIS A 93 12.12 13.32 13.99
N LEU A 94 10.99 12.71 13.65
CA LEU A 94 10.90 11.74 12.55
C LEU A 94 11.33 12.35 11.22
N LEU A 95 10.81 13.52 10.86
CA LEU A 95 11.15 14.20 9.61
C LEU A 95 12.64 14.57 9.56
N LYS A 96 13.24 14.95 10.69
CA LYS A 96 14.68 15.21 10.77
C LYS A 96 15.51 13.93 10.52
N VAL A 97 15.07 12.78 11.02
CA VAL A 97 15.73 11.49 10.76
C VAL A 97 15.62 11.14 9.27
N LEU A 98 14.43 11.33 8.66
CA LEU A 98 14.22 11.09 7.24
C LEU A 98 15.07 12.02 6.36
N GLU A 99 15.26 13.27 6.77
CA GLU A 99 16.16 14.21 6.09
C GLU A 99 17.62 13.73 6.17
N GLN A 100 18.09 13.36 7.37
CA GLN A 100 19.46 12.87 7.57
C GLN A 100 19.77 11.57 6.83
N THR A 101 18.76 10.76 6.59
CA THR A 101 18.87 9.47 5.85
C THR A 101 18.61 9.62 4.35
N GLY A 102 18.27 10.84 3.87
CA GLY A 102 18.03 11.12 2.45
C GLY A 102 16.65 10.71 1.94
N TYR A 103 15.72 10.30 2.83
CA TYR A 103 14.38 9.86 2.41
C TYR A 103 13.37 11.00 2.26
N MET A 104 13.66 12.22 2.74
CA MET A 104 12.74 13.36 2.60
C MET A 104 12.34 13.69 1.17
N GLN A 105 13.18 13.37 0.18
CA GLN A 105 12.87 13.57 -1.23
C GLN A 105 11.63 12.78 -1.71
N TYR A 106 11.26 11.72 -1.01
CA TYR A 106 10.09 10.89 -1.31
C TYR A 106 8.85 11.31 -0.52
N MET A 107 8.99 12.23 0.44
CA MET A 107 7.93 12.58 1.39
C MET A 107 7.16 13.83 0.97
N THR A 108 5.88 13.83 1.30
CA THR A 108 4.98 14.99 1.28
C THR A 108 4.23 15.02 2.60
N ILE A 109 4.11 16.18 3.22
CA ILE A 109 3.37 16.33 4.49
C ILE A 109 1.94 16.76 4.15
N ASP A 110 0.97 16.06 4.73
CA ASP A 110 -0.46 16.36 4.57
C ASP A 110 -1.19 16.14 5.90
N PHE A 111 -1.51 17.21 6.60
CA PHE A 111 -2.26 17.13 7.86
C PHE A 111 -3.77 16.93 7.67
N THR A 112 -4.27 16.94 6.43
CA THR A 112 -5.62 16.51 6.13
C THR A 112 -5.73 15.01 5.90
N LEU A 113 -4.59 14.28 5.94
CA LEU A 113 -4.58 12.84 5.80
C LEU A 113 -5.29 12.21 7.00
N ALA A 114 -6.46 11.65 6.75
CA ALA A 114 -7.29 10.93 7.69
C ALA A 114 -7.46 9.47 7.23
N SER A 115 -7.84 8.58 8.15
CA SER A 115 -8.04 7.17 7.85
C SER A 115 -9.41 6.71 8.34
N HIS A 116 -10.07 5.83 7.58
CA HIS A 116 -11.24 5.08 8.04
C HIS A 116 -10.93 4.18 9.26
N MET A 117 -9.66 3.85 9.46
CA MET A 117 -9.23 3.00 10.56
C MET A 117 -8.96 3.83 11.80
N SER A 118 -9.87 3.76 12.78
CA SER A 118 -9.83 4.53 14.01
C SER A 118 -8.73 4.12 15.00
N TYR A 119 -7.99 3.04 14.71
CA TYR A 119 -6.92 2.57 15.59
C TYR A 119 -5.59 3.35 15.45
N TYR A 120 -5.41 4.16 14.41
CA TYR A 120 -4.20 4.98 14.30
C TYR A 120 -4.19 6.07 15.37
N THR A 121 -3.10 6.09 16.14
CA THR A 121 -2.90 7.06 17.24
C THR A 121 -1.79 8.06 16.96
N GLY A 122 -0.87 7.71 16.08
CA GLY A 122 0.30 8.52 15.76
C GLY A 122 0.39 8.86 14.27
N MET A 123 1.63 8.81 13.74
CA MET A 123 1.89 9.00 12.32
C MET A 123 1.12 7.98 11.48
N LEU A 124 0.59 8.44 10.37
CA LEU A 124 0.04 7.60 9.30
C LEU A 124 0.59 8.06 7.95
N PHE A 125 0.56 7.16 6.98
CA PHE A 125 1.06 7.47 5.65
C PHE A 125 0.33 6.70 4.56
N GLU A 126 0.34 7.27 3.36
CA GLU A 126 -0.08 6.63 2.11
C GLU A 126 1.04 6.71 1.08
N VAL A 127 1.18 5.65 0.29
CA VAL A 127 2.17 5.59 -0.79
C VAL A 127 1.46 5.67 -2.12
N PHE A 128 1.89 6.61 -2.95
CA PHE A 128 1.39 6.81 -4.32
C PHE A 128 2.53 6.60 -5.30
N ALA A 129 2.23 6.03 -6.46
CA ALA A 129 3.19 5.86 -7.55
C ALA A 129 2.59 6.31 -8.87
N SER A 130 3.44 6.71 -9.80
CA SER A 130 3.01 7.02 -11.17
C SER A 130 2.41 5.78 -11.84
N GLY A 131 1.38 6.00 -12.65
CA GLY A 131 0.66 4.93 -13.36
C GLY A 131 -0.63 4.47 -12.68
N THR A 132 -0.91 4.91 -11.44
CA THR A 132 -2.21 4.66 -10.78
C THR A 132 -2.72 5.94 -10.12
N GLY A 133 -4.05 6.12 -10.11
CA GLY A 133 -4.72 7.21 -9.39
C GLY A 133 -4.98 6.92 -7.90
N PHE A 134 -4.53 5.77 -7.40
CA PHE A 134 -4.83 5.29 -6.07
C PHE A 134 -3.56 5.00 -5.27
N SER A 135 -3.67 4.99 -3.93
CA SER A 135 -2.54 4.60 -3.09
C SER A 135 -2.20 3.11 -3.30
N ILE A 136 -0.92 2.80 -3.42
CA ILE A 136 -0.38 1.44 -3.56
C ILE A 136 -0.01 0.80 -2.23
N GLY A 137 -0.05 1.57 -1.14
CA GLY A 137 0.20 1.10 0.20
C GLY A 137 -0.14 2.17 1.23
N ASN A 138 -0.37 1.75 2.43
CA ASN A 138 -0.63 2.63 3.56
C ASN A 138 -0.17 1.98 4.87
N GLY A 139 0.02 2.79 5.90
CA GLY A 139 0.43 2.32 7.21
C GLY A 139 0.47 3.42 8.24
N GLY A 140 0.94 3.09 9.44
CA GLY A 140 1.07 4.05 10.52
C GLY A 140 1.36 3.41 11.86
N ARG A 141 1.30 4.24 12.90
CA ARG A 141 1.47 3.86 14.29
C ARG A 141 0.10 3.75 15.00
N TYR A 142 -0.07 2.69 15.77
CA TYR A 142 -1.30 2.38 16.49
C TYR A 142 -0.99 1.78 17.87
N ASP A 143 -0.94 2.63 18.89
CA ASP A 143 -0.52 2.23 20.23
C ASP A 143 -1.64 1.52 21.01
N GLY A 144 -2.90 1.86 20.78
CA GLY A 144 -4.03 1.28 21.52
C GLY A 144 -4.57 -0.06 20.98
N LEU A 145 -4.01 -0.58 19.89
CA LEU A 145 -4.56 -1.83 19.30
C LEU A 145 -4.23 -3.06 20.15
N LEU A 146 -3.04 -3.09 20.74
CA LEU A 146 -2.58 -4.22 21.56
C LEU A 146 -3.22 -4.25 22.95
N ASP A 147 -3.81 -3.15 23.42
CA ASP A 147 -4.56 -3.08 24.68
C ASP A 147 -5.72 -4.07 24.72
N TYR A 148 -6.38 -4.30 23.55
CA TYR A 148 -7.44 -5.31 23.43
C TYR A 148 -6.96 -6.74 23.69
N PHE A 149 -5.65 -6.98 23.61
CA PHE A 149 -5.01 -8.26 23.87
C PHE A 149 -4.26 -8.27 25.21
N GLY A 150 -4.39 -7.22 26.02
CA GLY A 150 -3.77 -7.09 27.35
C GLY A 150 -2.29 -6.70 27.33
N HIS A 151 -1.82 -6.09 26.23
CA HIS A 151 -0.45 -5.60 26.07
C HIS A 151 -0.46 -4.07 25.91
N ASP A 152 0.19 -3.37 26.84
CA ASP A 152 0.39 -1.91 26.81
C ASP A 152 1.69 -1.59 26.06
N GLU A 153 1.67 -1.83 24.73
CA GLU A 153 2.82 -1.62 23.85
C GLU A 153 2.41 -0.94 22.56
N GLY A 154 3.24 0.01 22.10
CA GLY A 154 3.05 0.66 20.81
C GLY A 154 3.32 -0.29 19.64
N ALA A 155 2.55 -0.15 18.58
CA ALA A 155 2.72 -0.92 17.37
C ALA A 155 2.75 -0.03 16.12
N THR A 156 3.44 -0.50 15.10
CA THR A 156 3.47 0.11 13.77
C THR A 156 3.42 -0.96 12.71
N GLY A 157 2.83 -0.66 11.57
CA GLY A 157 2.76 -1.58 10.46
C GLY A 157 2.32 -0.89 9.17
N PHE A 158 2.37 -1.64 8.10
CA PHE A 158 1.93 -1.17 6.79
C PHE A 158 1.37 -2.31 5.95
N SER A 159 0.60 -1.95 4.94
CA SER A 159 0.10 -2.86 3.91
C SER A 159 0.48 -2.36 2.52
N LEU A 160 0.70 -3.31 1.60
CA LEU A 160 0.87 -3.04 0.17
C LEU A 160 -0.30 -3.66 -0.59
N ARG A 161 -0.79 -2.93 -1.58
CA ARG A 161 -1.87 -3.39 -2.46
C ARG A 161 -1.26 -4.06 -3.68
N ILE A 162 -1.14 -5.37 -3.61
CA ILE A 162 -0.44 -6.18 -4.64
C ILE A 162 -1.13 -6.04 -6.00
N ASP A 163 -2.45 -5.99 -6.05
CA ASP A 163 -3.24 -5.76 -7.25
C ASP A 163 -2.81 -4.48 -7.97
N ARG A 164 -2.73 -3.36 -7.25
CA ARG A 164 -2.31 -2.07 -7.80
C ARG A 164 -0.82 -2.01 -8.16
N LEU A 165 0.01 -2.70 -7.38
CA LEU A 165 1.42 -2.84 -7.71
C LEU A 165 1.61 -3.59 -9.03
N LEU A 166 0.85 -4.66 -9.25
CA LEU A 166 0.90 -5.43 -10.50
C LEU A 166 0.45 -4.60 -11.72
N GLU A 167 -0.50 -3.67 -11.56
CA GLU A 167 -0.96 -2.78 -12.63
C GLU A 167 0.13 -1.82 -13.14
N ILE A 168 1.00 -1.34 -12.24
CA ILE A 168 2.04 -0.35 -12.56
C ILE A 168 3.42 -0.97 -12.83
N MET A 169 3.58 -2.26 -12.54
CA MET A 169 4.83 -2.95 -12.78
C MET A 169 4.94 -3.38 -14.24
N THR A 170 6.05 -3.01 -14.87
CA THR A 170 6.48 -3.68 -16.10
C THR A 170 7.25 -4.93 -15.70
N PHE A 171 6.67 -6.08 -15.97
CA PHE A 171 7.40 -7.34 -15.91
C PHE A 171 8.26 -7.41 -17.17
N GLU A 172 9.55 -7.22 -17.06
CA GLU A 172 10.46 -7.81 -18.04
C GLU A 172 10.35 -9.31 -17.83
N GLN A 173 9.56 -9.96 -18.70
CA GLN A 173 9.67 -11.40 -18.86
C GLN A 173 11.08 -11.63 -19.42
N GLU A 174 12.05 -11.90 -18.56
CA GLU A 174 13.19 -12.69 -19.02
C GLU A 174 12.57 -13.93 -19.61
N ALA A 175 12.83 -14.16 -20.90
CA ALA A 175 12.41 -15.36 -21.59
C ALA A 175 13.16 -16.54 -20.95
N THR A 176 12.67 -16.99 -19.82
CA THR A 176 13.10 -18.24 -19.19
C THR A 176 12.66 -19.32 -20.16
N VAL A 177 13.64 -20.08 -20.67
CA VAL A 177 13.35 -21.22 -21.53
C VAL A 177 12.45 -22.16 -20.76
N GLU A 178 11.16 -22.14 -21.08
CA GLU A 178 10.21 -23.06 -20.47
C GLU A 178 10.42 -24.44 -21.08
N THR A 179 10.66 -25.42 -20.22
CA THR A 179 10.82 -26.82 -20.62
C THR A 179 9.50 -27.56 -20.40
N ALA A 180 8.94 -28.15 -21.45
CA ALA A 180 7.82 -29.08 -21.32
C ALA A 180 8.35 -30.52 -21.21
N ILE A 181 7.87 -31.27 -20.24
CA ILE A 181 8.07 -32.73 -20.14
C ILE A 181 6.73 -33.38 -20.41
N LEU A 182 6.60 -34.00 -21.58
CA LEU A 182 5.44 -34.80 -21.97
C LEU A 182 5.70 -36.25 -21.53
N PHE A 183 4.73 -36.87 -20.89
CA PHE A 183 4.90 -38.23 -20.41
C PHE A 183 3.60 -39.03 -20.52
N ASP A 184 3.73 -40.37 -20.57
CA ASP A 184 2.64 -41.33 -20.42
C ASP A 184 2.58 -41.83 -18.96
N GLU A 185 1.54 -42.58 -18.60
CA GLU A 185 1.36 -43.12 -17.24
C GLU A 185 2.52 -44.01 -16.80
N ALA A 186 3.16 -44.73 -17.74
CA ALA A 186 4.28 -45.62 -17.42
C ALA A 186 5.54 -44.88 -17.00
N HIS A 187 5.71 -43.62 -17.45
CA HIS A 187 6.89 -42.79 -17.17
C HIS A 187 6.62 -41.69 -16.12
N TYR A 188 5.53 -41.79 -15.38
CA TYR A 188 5.13 -40.75 -14.40
C TYR A 188 6.23 -40.46 -13.36
N GLU A 189 6.80 -41.51 -12.75
CA GLU A 189 7.85 -41.33 -11.73
C GLU A 189 9.13 -40.73 -12.33
N GLU A 190 9.52 -41.15 -13.53
CA GLU A 190 10.68 -40.63 -14.25
C GLU A 190 10.49 -39.15 -14.61
N ALA A 191 9.30 -38.77 -15.06
CA ALA A 191 8.94 -37.40 -15.39
C ALA A 191 9.03 -36.49 -14.15
N LEU A 192 8.55 -36.95 -12.98
CA LEU A 192 8.66 -36.20 -11.73
C LEU A 192 10.12 -36.00 -11.30
N GLN A 193 10.95 -37.03 -11.39
CA GLN A 193 12.36 -36.94 -11.05
C GLN A 193 13.11 -35.97 -11.96
N LEU A 194 12.86 -36.05 -13.27
CA LEU A 194 13.46 -35.18 -14.26
C LEU A 194 13.03 -33.73 -14.07
N ALA A 195 11.74 -33.49 -13.83
CA ALA A 195 11.23 -32.15 -13.55
C ALA A 195 11.88 -31.54 -12.30
N LYS A 196 12.08 -32.34 -11.26
CA LYS A 196 12.79 -31.89 -10.06
C LYS A 196 14.23 -31.48 -10.39
N GLN A 197 14.97 -32.32 -11.14
CA GLN A 197 16.35 -32.01 -11.54
C GLN A 197 16.45 -30.70 -12.34
N CYS A 198 15.54 -30.50 -13.30
CA CYS A 198 15.51 -29.27 -14.10
C CYS A 198 15.18 -28.05 -13.25
N ARG A 199 14.22 -28.14 -12.32
CA ARG A 199 13.87 -27.05 -11.39
C ARG A 199 15.02 -26.73 -10.44
N ASP A 200 15.71 -27.74 -9.92
CA ASP A 200 16.90 -27.57 -9.07
C ASP A 200 18.05 -26.89 -9.85
N ALA A 201 18.08 -27.02 -11.16
CA ALA A 201 18.99 -26.32 -12.07
C ALA A 201 18.51 -24.91 -12.49
N GLY A 202 17.34 -24.45 -12.01
CA GLY A 202 16.79 -23.12 -12.29
C GLY A 202 15.92 -23.04 -13.56
N GLU A 203 15.57 -24.17 -14.19
CA GLU A 203 14.67 -24.19 -15.34
C GLU A 203 13.19 -24.11 -14.90
N ASN A 204 12.37 -23.37 -15.66
CA ASN A 204 10.92 -23.46 -15.54
C ASN A 204 10.42 -24.71 -16.27
N VAL A 205 9.70 -25.58 -15.55
CA VAL A 205 9.27 -26.88 -16.08
C VAL A 205 7.78 -27.10 -15.92
N THR A 206 7.13 -27.41 -17.04
CA THR A 206 5.75 -27.87 -17.09
C THR A 206 5.73 -29.38 -17.35
N LEU A 207 4.97 -30.12 -16.53
CA LEU A 207 4.68 -31.54 -16.70
C LEU A 207 3.31 -31.68 -17.34
N GLN A 208 3.21 -32.51 -18.39
CA GLN A 208 1.95 -32.74 -19.09
C GLN A 208 1.79 -34.20 -19.53
N LEU A 209 0.68 -34.82 -19.13
CA LEU A 209 0.24 -36.11 -19.65
C LEU A 209 -0.12 -35.97 -21.14
N ILE A 210 0.51 -36.80 -21.97
CA ILE A 210 0.38 -36.68 -23.42
C ILE A 210 -1.07 -36.91 -23.90
N TYR A 211 -1.82 -37.79 -23.24
CA TYR A 211 -3.21 -38.13 -23.59
C TYR A 211 -4.21 -37.02 -23.29
N GLU A 212 -3.88 -36.11 -22.43
CA GLU A 212 -4.76 -34.99 -22.06
C GLU A 212 -4.60 -33.80 -23.00
N LEU A 213 -3.66 -33.87 -23.96
CA LEU A 213 -3.43 -32.79 -24.91
C LEU A 213 -4.38 -32.90 -26.11
N PRO A 214 -5.32 -31.94 -26.26
CA PRO A 214 -6.19 -31.91 -27.45
C PRO A 214 -5.43 -31.62 -28.73
N ASN A 215 -4.29 -30.92 -28.65
CA ASN A 215 -3.39 -30.63 -29.80
C ASN A 215 -1.95 -30.49 -29.30
N LYS A 216 -1.16 -31.52 -29.49
CA LYS A 216 0.24 -31.58 -29.07
C LYS A 216 1.10 -30.50 -29.73
N ASP A 217 0.96 -30.31 -31.01
CA ASP A 217 1.79 -29.35 -31.78
C ASP A 217 1.53 -27.90 -31.30
N ALA A 218 0.28 -27.55 -31.07
CA ALA A 218 -0.08 -26.27 -30.53
C ALA A 218 0.47 -26.07 -29.10
N PHE A 219 0.47 -27.11 -28.28
CA PHE A 219 1.01 -27.06 -26.94
C PHE A 219 2.53 -26.86 -26.94
N ILE A 220 3.28 -27.69 -27.65
CA ILE A 220 4.75 -27.65 -27.65
C ILE A 220 5.31 -26.37 -28.29
N ALA A 221 4.55 -25.69 -29.15
CA ALA A 221 4.96 -24.43 -29.79
C ALA A 221 5.20 -23.30 -28.77
N HIS A 222 4.69 -23.41 -27.54
CA HIS A 222 4.88 -22.43 -26.46
C HIS A 222 6.18 -22.63 -25.66
N PHE A 223 6.89 -23.75 -25.88
CA PHE A 223 8.06 -24.11 -25.07
C PHE A 223 9.34 -24.06 -25.89
N GLY A 224 10.41 -23.59 -25.29
CA GLY A 224 11.73 -23.54 -25.90
C GLY A 224 12.44 -24.90 -25.91
N LYS A 225 12.03 -25.82 -25.02
CA LYS A 225 12.58 -27.17 -24.88
C LYS A 225 11.45 -28.15 -24.58
N VAL A 226 11.43 -29.27 -25.31
CA VAL A 226 10.44 -30.34 -25.10
C VAL A 226 11.16 -31.66 -24.89
N ILE A 227 10.78 -32.37 -23.84
CA ILE A 227 11.27 -33.72 -23.51
C ILE A 227 10.07 -34.65 -23.50
N GLU A 228 10.16 -35.75 -24.23
CA GLU A 228 9.11 -36.75 -24.33
C GLU A 228 9.57 -38.04 -23.65
N LEU A 229 8.81 -38.46 -22.63
CA LEU A 229 8.96 -39.72 -21.91
C LEU A 229 7.74 -40.57 -22.20
N VAL A 230 7.73 -41.23 -23.34
CA VAL A 230 6.61 -42.04 -23.83
C VAL A 230 7.09 -43.38 -24.38
N SER A 231 6.27 -44.39 -24.27
CA SER A 231 6.53 -45.70 -24.83
C SER A 231 6.55 -45.67 -26.35
N LYS A 232 7.45 -46.44 -26.98
CA LYS A 232 7.68 -46.39 -28.43
C LYS A 232 6.46 -46.70 -29.33
N GLU A 233 5.41 -47.30 -28.74
CA GLU A 233 4.16 -47.63 -29.48
C GLU A 233 3.23 -46.41 -29.61
N GLU A 234 3.44 -45.35 -28.88
CA GLU A 234 2.55 -44.18 -28.78
C GLU A 234 3.10 -42.91 -29.42
N ALA A 235 4.32 -42.93 -29.90
CA ALA A 235 4.95 -41.78 -30.57
C ALA A 235 4.43 -41.49 -32.00
N SER A 236 3.39 -42.25 -32.46
CA SER A 236 2.89 -42.20 -33.84
C SER A 236 1.39 -41.82 -33.96
N ILE A 237 0.81 -41.15 -32.96
CA ILE A 237 -0.57 -40.66 -33.05
C ILE A 237 -0.59 -39.12 -33.11
#